data_eab1fe4001464de5070a7951f39c912c
#
_entry.id   eab1fe4001464de5070a7951f39c912c
#
_cell.length_a   1.000
_cell.length_b   1.000
_cell.length_c   1.000
_cell.angle_alpha   90.00
_cell.angle_beta   90.00
_cell.angle_gamma   90.00
#
_symmetry.space_group_name_H-M   'P 1'
#
loop_
_entity.id
_entity.type
_entity.pdbx_description
1 polymer ?
#
loop_
_entity_poly.entity_id
_entity_poly.type
_entity_poly.pdbx_seq_one_letter_code
_entity_poly.pdbx_strand_id
1 'polypeptide(L)'
;MQITRVEATPRSGEGLRDVRGDVVRRRLQADHSIQLTEVRSIVGFLINSDITAEQISQRADDLFADPIIEHSLTNQTFLQSKEIFDQVPDAVISVGFKPGVTDNPGKAALDGFRTIFPNASIESDISTYITYAFYGVKDQATPEFIASNLYNGLIERAQISTAEMCENNEWPMIEYPARPPQEFKQPAHIDLEINDDKLIEISETGLLALNLEEMKAIQSHYRDAVVRRTRQEVGIVENQPTDVELECLAQTWSEHCKHKIFASKIHHRDLETGEESVVDSIFKTHIMKPTHDMQQEVDWLLSVFHDNSGVIAWDDEWSVCMKAETHNSPSALDPYGGAMTGIVGVNRDILGTGLGARPIANTDVFCFGPPDWQGDIPENLFHPSRVLRGVHSGVRVGGNESGIPTINGAIIFDERYLGKPLVYCGTVGLMPRKLPDGRESHIKTPTAGDIVYMVGGRVGYDGIHGATFSSLELTEESPSSAVQIGDPITQKKMIDMLLEARDAGLILSLIHI
;
A
#
# COMPACT_ATOMS: atom_id res chain seq x y z
N MET A 1 5.15 -12.66 -27.57
CA MET A 1 5.48 -11.29 -27.16
C MET A 1 6.98 -11.12 -27.10
N GLN A 2 7.47 -9.90 -27.32
CA GLN A 2 8.89 -9.56 -27.16
C GLN A 2 9.01 -8.43 -26.16
N ILE A 3 10.18 -8.33 -25.51
CA ILE A 3 10.47 -7.24 -24.59
C ILE A 3 11.18 -6.14 -25.37
N THR A 4 10.57 -4.96 -25.41
CA THR A 4 11.17 -3.74 -25.94
C THR A 4 11.52 -2.82 -24.78
N ARG A 5 12.75 -2.33 -24.74
CA ARG A 5 13.22 -1.35 -23.76
C ARG A 5 13.06 0.06 -24.34
N VAL A 6 12.49 0.97 -23.57
CA VAL A 6 12.54 2.40 -23.86
C VAL A 6 13.16 3.10 -22.66
N GLU A 7 14.12 3.95 -22.91
CA GLU A 7 14.73 4.82 -21.89
C GLU A 7 14.42 6.28 -22.20
N ALA A 8 14.17 7.07 -21.15
CA ALA A 8 14.00 8.52 -21.22
C ALA A 8 14.95 9.21 -20.23
N THR A 9 15.58 10.29 -20.65
CA THR A 9 16.49 11.09 -19.82
C THR A 9 16.35 12.56 -20.13
N PRO A 10 16.55 13.46 -19.12
CA PRO A 10 16.52 14.91 -19.37
C PRO A 10 17.53 15.35 -20.42
N ARG A 11 17.11 16.31 -21.26
CA ARG A 11 17.99 16.94 -22.25
C ARG A 11 19.11 17.70 -21.53
N SER A 12 20.30 17.68 -22.11
CA SER A 12 21.42 18.54 -21.69
C SER A 12 21.37 19.87 -22.45
N GLY A 13 21.47 21.01 -21.77
CA GLY A 13 21.49 22.34 -22.39
C GLY A 13 21.39 23.47 -21.38
N GLU A 14 21.59 24.72 -21.81
CA GLU A 14 21.49 25.88 -20.94
C GLU A 14 20.09 26.00 -20.33
N GLY A 15 20.03 25.95 -18.99
CA GLY A 15 18.80 26.06 -18.20
C GLY A 15 18.03 24.77 -17.97
N LEU A 16 18.41 23.66 -18.63
CA LEU A 16 17.87 22.32 -18.37
C LEU A 16 18.76 21.58 -17.37
N ARG A 17 18.16 20.92 -16.40
CA ARG A 17 18.88 20.12 -15.41
C ARG A 17 18.07 18.90 -15.02
N ASP A 18 18.77 17.86 -14.64
CA ASP A 18 18.16 16.64 -14.11
C ASP A 18 17.68 16.86 -12.67
N VAL A 19 16.39 17.16 -12.54
CA VAL A 19 15.77 17.42 -11.22
C VAL A 19 15.75 16.13 -10.36
N ARG A 20 15.55 14.94 -10.97
CA ARG A 20 15.57 13.66 -10.25
C ARG A 20 16.96 13.37 -9.70
N GLY A 21 17.98 13.50 -10.53
CA GLY A 21 19.39 13.33 -10.13
C GLY A 21 19.79 14.34 -9.04
N ASP A 22 19.40 15.61 -9.18
CA ASP A 22 19.67 16.65 -8.18
C ASP A 22 19.02 16.34 -6.83
N VAL A 23 17.79 15.83 -6.81
CA VAL A 23 17.10 15.44 -5.56
C VAL A 23 17.86 14.31 -4.88
N VAL A 24 18.27 13.28 -5.61
CA VAL A 24 19.07 12.16 -5.07
C VAL A 24 20.40 12.66 -4.52
N ARG A 25 21.13 13.49 -5.28
CA ARG A 25 22.41 14.08 -4.86
C ARG A 25 22.28 14.85 -3.53
N ARG A 26 21.31 15.76 -3.43
CA ARG A 26 21.07 16.56 -2.21
C ARG A 26 20.68 15.69 -1.04
N ARG A 27 19.87 14.65 -1.27
CA ARG A 27 19.45 13.72 -0.22
C ARG A 27 20.64 12.94 0.35
N LEU A 28 21.46 12.34 -0.51
CA LEU A 28 22.64 11.60 -0.08
C LEU A 28 23.65 12.51 0.64
N GLN A 29 23.78 13.76 0.22
CA GLN A 29 24.62 14.74 0.89
C GLN A 29 24.07 15.13 2.27
N ALA A 30 22.76 15.39 2.38
CA ALA A 30 22.14 15.82 3.63
C ALA A 30 22.08 14.70 4.68
N ASP A 31 21.72 13.48 4.26
CA ASP A 31 21.48 12.37 5.18
C ASP A 31 22.75 11.62 5.57
N HIS A 32 23.72 11.54 4.66
CA HIS A 32 24.90 10.68 4.80
C HIS A 32 26.22 11.41 4.58
N SER A 33 26.19 12.73 4.39
CA SER A 33 27.38 13.57 4.12
C SER A 33 28.17 13.11 2.88
N ILE A 34 27.54 12.37 1.96
CA ILE A 34 28.19 11.89 0.74
C ILE A 34 28.40 13.06 -0.21
N GLN A 35 29.66 13.32 -0.58
CA GLN A 35 30.01 14.34 -1.54
C GLN A 35 29.91 13.79 -2.96
N LEU A 36 29.04 14.40 -3.78
CA LEU A 36 28.82 14.06 -5.19
C LEU A 36 28.85 15.35 -6.00
N THR A 37 29.50 15.31 -7.16
CA THR A 37 29.49 16.46 -8.08
C THR A 37 28.20 16.51 -8.86
N GLU A 38 27.76 15.39 -9.38
CA GLU A 38 26.56 15.26 -10.21
C GLU A 38 25.89 13.90 -10.01
N VAL A 39 24.59 13.83 -10.19
CA VAL A 39 23.82 12.59 -10.38
C VAL A 39 22.91 12.80 -11.57
N ARG A 40 22.94 11.90 -12.54
CA ARG A 40 22.02 11.88 -13.70
C ARG A 40 21.08 10.71 -13.60
N SER A 41 19.85 10.91 -14.08
CA SER A 41 18.80 9.89 -14.03
C SER A 41 18.32 9.48 -15.43
N ILE A 42 18.00 8.19 -15.57
CA ILE A 42 17.33 7.61 -16.74
C ILE A 42 16.11 6.88 -16.22
N VAL A 43 14.94 7.15 -16.77
CA VAL A 43 13.73 6.37 -16.53
C VAL A 43 13.61 5.33 -17.64
N GLY A 44 13.45 4.08 -17.26
CA GLY A 44 13.34 2.97 -18.21
C GLY A 44 11.97 2.29 -18.14
N PHE A 45 11.51 1.86 -19.30
CA PHE A 45 10.28 1.10 -19.50
C PHE A 45 10.60 -0.21 -20.19
N LEU A 46 10.18 -1.32 -19.61
CA LEU A 46 10.30 -2.66 -20.18
C LEU A 46 8.91 -3.10 -20.65
N ILE A 47 8.72 -3.06 -21.95
CA ILE A 47 7.42 -3.27 -22.60
C ILE A 47 7.38 -4.69 -23.12
N ASN A 48 6.56 -5.55 -22.52
CA ASN A 48 6.27 -6.90 -22.99
C ASN A 48 5.01 -6.88 -23.84
N SER A 49 5.17 -6.89 -25.17
CA SER A 49 4.04 -6.72 -26.10
C SER A 49 4.25 -7.48 -27.41
N ASP A 50 3.17 -7.61 -28.19
CA ASP A 50 3.16 -8.05 -29.59
C ASP A 50 3.42 -6.91 -30.59
N ILE A 51 3.42 -5.65 -30.13
CA ILE A 51 3.80 -4.49 -30.93
C ILE A 51 5.33 -4.50 -31.16
N THR A 52 5.76 -4.25 -32.39
CA THR A 52 7.19 -4.31 -32.74
C THR A 52 7.97 -3.13 -32.13
N ALA A 53 9.27 -3.35 -31.87
CA ALA A 53 10.13 -2.31 -31.32
C ALA A 53 10.21 -1.07 -32.25
N GLU A 54 10.08 -1.26 -33.55
CA GLU A 54 10.09 -0.18 -34.55
C GLU A 54 8.82 0.70 -34.41
N GLN A 55 7.62 0.08 -34.24
CA GLN A 55 6.38 0.79 -34.02
C GLN A 55 6.39 1.55 -32.70
N ILE A 56 6.95 0.93 -31.64
CA ILE A 56 7.10 1.57 -30.34
C ILE A 56 8.05 2.75 -30.43
N SER A 57 9.19 2.60 -31.10
CA SER A 57 10.18 3.67 -31.29
C SER A 57 9.61 4.92 -31.98
N GLN A 58 8.70 4.75 -32.95
CA GLN A 58 8.06 5.86 -33.64
C GLN A 58 7.12 6.70 -32.73
N ARG A 59 6.71 6.16 -31.60
CA ARG A 59 5.79 6.81 -30.67
C ARG A 59 6.38 6.94 -29.25
N ALA A 60 7.67 6.67 -29.09
CA ALA A 60 8.31 6.64 -27.78
C ALA A 60 8.29 8.01 -27.09
N ASP A 61 8.55 9.09 -27.82
CA ASP A 61 8.51 10.46 -27.28
C ASP A 61 7.10 10.91 -26.89
N ASP A 62 6.06 10.37 -27.54
CA ASP A 62 4.66 10.70 -27.20
C ASP A 62 4.18 9.98 -25.92
N LEU A 63 4.82 8.84 -25.58
CA LEU A 63 4.35 7.94 -24.52
C LEU A 63 5.22 7.95 -23.26
N PHE A 64 6.53 7.99 -23.44
CA PHE A 64 7.49 7.65 -22.39
C PHE A 64 8.45 8.78 -22.05
N ALA A 65 8.41 9.89 -22.78
CA ALA A 65 9.24 11.06 -22.54
C ALA A 65 8.44 12.36 -22.65
N ASP A 66 8.86 13.39 -21.94
CA ASP A 66 8.39 14.76 -22.22
C ASP A 66 9.18 15.28 -23.44
N PRO A 67 8.52 15.47 -24.61
CA PRO A 67 9.23 15.81 -25.84
C PRO A 67 9.92 17.20 -25.81
N ILE A 68 9.63 18.03 -24.80
CA ILE A 68 10.25 19.35 -24.61
C ILE A 68 11.54 19.21 -23.81
N ILE A 69 11.56 18.43 -22.75
CA ILE A 69 12.65 18.40 -21.78
C ILE A 69 13.40 17.08 -21.72
N GLU A 70 12.92 16.03 -22.39
CA GLU A 70 13.52 14.69 -22.37
C GLU A 70 13.82 14.19 -23.78
N HIS A 71 14.72 13.21 -23.85
CA HIS A 71 14.97 12.36 -25.03
C HIS A 71 14.56 10.95 -24.72
N SER A 72 14.10 10.19 -25.72
CA SER A 72 13.90 8.74 -25.61
C SER A 72 14.84 7.95 -26.53
N LEU A 73 15.19 6.74 -26.10
CA LEU A 73 15.89 5.73 -26.90
C LEU A 73 15.17 4.39 -26.78
N THR A 74 15.09 3.67 -27.91
CA THR A 74 14.49 2.32 -27.96
C THR A 74 15.57 1.27 -28.20
N ASN A 75 15.60 0.24 -27.35
CA ASN A 75 16.56 -0.87 -27.36
C ASN A 75 18.04 -0.44 -27.34
N GLN A 76 18.31 0.73 -26.82
CA GLN A 76 19.63 1.29 -26.59
C GLN A 76 19.66 1.89 -25.18
N THR A 77 20.86 2.16 -24.66
CA THR A 77 21.00 2.86 -23.37
C THR A 77 21.67 4.20 -23.55
N PHE A 78 21.19 5.21 -22.87
CA PHE A 78 21.82 6.52 -22.82
C PHE A 78 23.21 6.50 -22.19
N LEU A 79 23.54 5.52 -21.36
CA LEU A 79 24.86 5.37 -20.75
C LEU A 79 25.99 5.22 -21.80
N GLN A 80 25.65 4.85 -23.03
CA GLN A 80 26.59 4.78 -24.17
C GLN A 80 26.63 6.06 -25.02
N SER A 81 25.75 7.03 -24.76
CA SER A 81 25.65 8.28 -25.50
C SER A 81 26.62 9.32 -24.96
N LYS A 82 27.71 9.58 -25.68
CA LYS A 82 28.70 10.60 -25.32
C LYS A 82 28.17 12.05 -25.40
N GLU A 83 27.03 12.26 -26.04
CA GLU A 83 26.39 13.60 -26.10
C GLU A 83 25.69 13.96 -24.80
N ILE A 84 25.21 12.95 -24.04
CA ILE A 84 24.46 13.10 -22.81
C ILE A 84 25.31 12.69 -21.61
N PHE A 85 26.08 11.61 -21.73
CA PHE A 85 27.00 11.10 -20.71
C PHE A 85 28.44 11.27 -21.24
N ASP A 86 28.94 12.51 -21.16
CA ASP A 86 30.26 12.91 -21.69
C ASP A 86 31.45 12.40 -20.85
N GLN A 87 31.20 11.99 -19.62
CA GLN A 87 32.18 11.41 -18.70
C GLN A 87 31.74 10.01 -18.27
N VAL A 88 32.72 9.16 -17.95
CA VAL A 88 32.44 7.85 -17.33
C VAL A 88 32.02 8.07 -15.89
N PRO A 89 30.86 7.55 -15.46
CA PRO A 89 30.43 7.67 -14.07
C PRO A 89 31.26 6.80 -13.13
N ASP A 90 31.43 7.23 -11.88
CA ASP A 90 32.09 6.46 -10.82
C ASP A 90 31.25 5.27 -10.35
N ALA A 91 29.94 5.35 -10.50
CA ALA A 91 29.02 4.25 -10.26
C ALA A 91 27.72 4.45 -11.05
N VAL A 92 27.09 3.34 -11.43
CA VAL A 92 25.75 3.34 -12.00
C VAL A 92 24.89 2.36 -11.23
N ILE A 93 23.70 2.79 -10.82
CA ILE A 93 22.76 1.99 -10.03
C ILE A 93 21.41 2.01 -10.73
N SER A 94 20.92 0.84 -11.12
CA SER A 94 19.59 0.66 -11.69
C SER A 94 18.67 0.01 -10.65
N VAL A 95 17.52 0.60 -10.43
CA VAL A 95 16.51 0.14 -9.47
C VAL A 95 15.22 -0.17 -10.20
N GLY A 96 14.67 -1.36 -10.00
CA GLY A 96 13.39 -1.78 -10.57
C GLY A 96 12.63 -2.70 -9.62
N PHE A 97 11.35 -2.89 -9.83
CA PHE A 97 10.50 -3.71 -8.98
C PHE A 97 10.86 -5.21 -9.07
N LYS A 98 10.62 -5.92 -7.97
CA LYS A 98 10.68 -7.38 -7.95
C LYS A 98 9.49 -7.98 -8.72
N PRO A 99 9.61 -9.23 -9.21
CA PRO A 99 8.47 -9.94 -9.80
C PRO A 99 7.28 -10.00 -8.85
N GLY A 100 6.08 -9.69 -9.36
CA GLY A 100 4.84 -9.74 -8.58
C GLY A 100 4.49 -8.47 -7.82
N VAL A 101 5.42 -7.54 -7.66
CA VAL A 101 5.15 -6.22 -7.04
C VAL A 101 4.35 -5.34 -8.00
N THR A 102 3.40 -4.58 -7.46
CA THR A 102 2.61 -3.63 -8.24
C THR A 102 3.44 -2.43 -8.68
N ASP A 103 3.50 -2.20 -9.98
CA ASP A 103 4.18 -1.06 -10.62
C ASP A 103 3.14 -0.05 -11.13
N ASN A 104 2.81 0.96 -10.33
CA ASN A 104 1.81 1.97 -10.72
C ASN A 104 2.26 2.85 -11.89
N PRO A 105 3.52 3.34 -11.97
CA PRO A 105 4.02 4.00 -13.17
C PRO A 105 3.92 3.12 -14.42
N GLY A 106 4.24 1.83 -14.32
CA GLY A 106 4.10 0.85 -15.39
C GLY A 106 2.65 0.68 -15.85
N LYS A 107 1.70 0.63 -14.91
CA LYS A 107 0.25 0.58 -15.24
C LYS A 107 -0.22 1.84 -15.96
N ALA A 108 0.18 3.02 -15.48
CA ALA A 108 -0.16 4.27 -16.14
C ALA A 108 0.41 4.35 -17.56
N ALA A 109 1.67 3.92 -17.74
CA ALA A 109 2.29 3.80 -19.06
C ALA A 109 1.56 2.80 -19.97
N LEU A 110 1.09 1.66 -19.42
CA LEU A 110 0.31 0.66 -20.15
C LEU A 110 -1.05 1.21 -20.61
N ASP A 111 -1.74 2.00 -19.80
CA ASP A 111 -2.99 2.66 -20.18
C ASP A 111 -2.77 3.63 -21.35
N GLY A 112 -1.70 4.43 -21.30
CA GLY A 112 -1.28 5.29 -22.41
C GLY A 112 -0.91 4.49 -23.65
N PHE A 113 -0.15 3.41 -23.49
CA PHE A 113 0.26 2.50 -24.55
C PHE A 113 -0.96 1.89 -25.27
N ARG A 114 -1.94 1.39 -24.55
CA ARG A 114 -3.18 0.85 -25.10
C ARG A 114 -4.04 1.89 -25.81
N THR A 115 -3.97 3.14 -25.39
CA THR A 115 -4.64 4.25 -26.08
C THR A 115 -4.04 4.50 -27.46
N ILE A 116 -2.71 4.43 -27.59
CA ILE A 116 -2.00 4.64 -28.87
C ILE A 116 -2.01 3.38 -29.72
N PHE A 117 -1.92 2.21 -29.10
CA PHE A 117 -1.95 0.90 -29.75
C PHE A 117 -3.19 0.09 -29.33
N PRO A 118 -4.40 0.45 -29.83
CA PRO A 118 -5.65 -0.19 -29.39
C PRO A 118 -5.74 -1.67 -29.79
N ASN A 119 -4.90 -2.12 -30.74
CA ASN A 119 -4.82 -3.51 -31.16
C ASN A 119 -3.74 -4.32 -30.41
N ALA A 120 -3.03 -3.72 -29.46
CA ALA A 120 -2.07 -4.44 -28.63
C ALA A 120 -2.77 -5.56 -27.84
N SER A 121 -2.08 -6.69 -27.68
CA SER A 121 -2.59 -7.82 -26.90
C SER A 121 -3.02 -7.39 -25.50
N ILE A 122 -4.12 -7.97 -25.02
CA ILE A 122 -4.59 -7.78 -23.64
C ILE A 122 -3.56 -8.26 -22.59
N GLU A 123 -2.67 -9.15 -22.99
CA GLU A 123 -1.57 -9.66 -22.16
C GLU A 123 -0.34 -8.72 -22.15
N SER A 124 -0.37 -7.62 -22.93
CA SER A 124 0.69 -6.63 -22.89
C SER A 124 0.85 -6.04 -21.50
N ASP A 125 2.08 -5.87 -21.05
CA ASP A 125 2.43 -5.36 -19.72
C ASP A 125 3.66 -4.47 -19.81
N ILE A 126 3.78 -3.49 -18.91
CA ILE A 126 4.91 -2.56 -18.84
C ILE A 126 5.41 -2.52 -17.41
N SER A 127 6.72 -2.69 -17.24
CA SER A 127 7.41 -2.48 -15.97
C SER A 127 8.40 -1.34 -16.08
N THR A 128 8.59 -0.61 -14.99
CA THR A 128 9.47 0.55 -14.93
C THR A 128 10.73 0.28 -14.10
N TYR A 129 11.79 1.04 -14.40
CA TYR A 129 12.99 1.11 -13.58
C TYR A 129 13.60 2.51 -13.68
N ILE A 130 14.48 2.83 -12.74
CA ILE A 130 15.24 4.08 -12.76
C ILE A 130 16.72 3.75 -12.64
N THR A 131 17.53 4.34 -13.51
CA THR A 131 18.99 4.26 -13.45
C THR A 131 19.57 5.59 -13.03
N TYR A 132 20.49 5.58 -12.11
CA TYR A 132 21.24 6.74 -11.65
C TYR A 132 22.72 6.57 -11.95
N ALA A 133 23.33 7.54 -12.62
CA ALA A 133 24.76 7.64 -12.83
C ALA A 133 25.34 8.68 -11.87
N PHE A 134 26.36 8.28 -11.12
CA PHE A 134 26.98 9.07 -10.05
C PHE A 134 28.37 9.54 -10.46
N TYR A 135 28.67 10.83 -10.19
CA TYR A 135 29.95 11.46 -10.48
C TYR A 135 30.52 12.13 -9.25
N GLY A 136 31.83 12.05 -9.09
CA GLY A 136 32.56 12.63 -7.96
C GLY A 136 32.34 11.88 -6.66
N VAL A 137 32.13 10.56 -6.72
CA VAL A 137 32.04 9.69 -5.54
C VAL A 137 33.40 9.64 -4.85
N LYS A 138 33.49 10.13 -3.61
CA LYS A 138 34.74 10.12 -2.83
C LYS A 138 34.77 8.92 -1.88
N ASP A 139 35.96 8.49 -1.53
CA ASP A 139 36.41 7.26 -0.86
C ASP A 139 35.61 6.71 0.36
N GLN A 140 34.59 7.39 0.83
CA GLN A 140 33.82 6.97 2.00
C GLN A 140 32.46 6.31 1.68
N ALA A 141 32.02 6.35 0.43
CA ALA A 141 30.74 5.79 0.02
C ALA A 141 30.93 4.71 -1.06
N THR A 142 30.73 3.47 -0.68
CA THR A 142 30.71 2.38 -1.68
C THR A 142 29.44 2.45 -2.52
N PRO A 143 29.46 1.98 -3.79
CA PRO A 143 28.26 1.90 -4.62
C PRO A 143 27.13 1.12 -3.96
N GLU A 144 27.44 0.08 -3.16
CA GLU A 144 26.48 -0.72 -2.41
C GLU A 144 25.79 0.11 -1.32
N PHE A 145 26.57 0.94 -0.59
CA PHE A 145 26.00 1.85 0.42
C PHE A 145 25.09 2.90 -0.22
N ILE A 146 25.49 3.47 -1.35
CA ILE A 146 24.64 4.40 -2.11
C ILE A 146 23.36 3.68 -2.53
N ALA A 147 23.46 2.46 -3.11
CA ALA A 147 22.33 1.67 -3.57
C ALA A 147 21.34 1.38 -2.44
N SER A 148 21.82 0.95 -1.26
CA SER A 148 20.94 0.65 -0.11
C SER A 148 20.08 1.83 0.34
N ASN A 149 20.50 3.06 0.00
CA ASN A 149 19.75 4.29 0.26
C ASN A 149 18.81 4.71 -0.88
N LEU A 150 18.85 4.02 -2.03
CA LEU A 150 18.02 4.34 -3.19
C LEU A 150 16.79 3.45 -3.31
N TYR A 151 16.90 2.18 -2.91
CA TYR A 151 15.84 1.20 -3.11
C TYR A 151 15.35 0.56 -1.81
N ASN A 152 14.14 0.03 -1.85
CA ASN A 152 13.58 -0.76 -0.77
C ASN A 152 13.74 -2.26 -1.12
N GLY A 153 14.68 -2.94 -0.47
CA GLY A 153 14.97 -4.35 -0.71
C GLY A 153 13.79 -5.31 -0.53
N LEU A 154 12.69 -4.88 0.11
CA LEU A 154 11.47 -5.67 0.23
C LEU A 154 10.72 -5.79 -1.11
N ILE A 155 10.56 -4.68 -1.83
CA ILE A 155 9.75 -4.59 -3.05
C ILE A 155 10.56 -4.34 -4.32
N GLU A 156 11.79 -3.85 -4.19
CA GLU A 156 12.66 -3.47 -5.30
C GLU A 156 13.93 -4.31 -5.32
N ARG A 157 14.61 -4.27 -6.45
CA ARG A 157 15.95 -4.85 -6.67
C ARG A 157 16.83 -3.82 -7.33
N ALA A 158 18.10 -3.85 -6.97
CA ALA A 158 19.11 -2.99 -7.56
C ALA A 158 20.16 -3.82 -8.32
N GLN A 159 20.69 -3.24 -9.39
CA GLN A 159 21.90 -3.70 -10.06
C GLN A 159 22.91 -2.56 -10.06
N ILE A 160 24.16 -2.88 -9.80
CA ILE A 160 25.22 -1.92 -9.56
C ILE A 160 26.35 -2.19 -10.55
N SER A 161 26.84 -1.13 -11.20
CA SER A 161 28.12 -1.14 -11.89
C SER A 161 29.09 -0.19 -11.17
N THR A 162 30.26 -0.71 -10.81
CA THR A 162 31.36 0.06 -10.21
C THR A 162 32.08 0.89 -11.28
N ALA A 163 33.00 1.78 -10.88
CA ALA A 163 33.80 2.58 -11.82
C ALA A 163 34.54 1.71 -12.83
N GLU A 164 35.15 0.60 -12.38
CA GLU A 164 35.85 -0.35 -13.30
C GLU A 164 34.89 -0.99 -14.32
N MET A 165 33.69 -1.37 -13.88
CA MET A 165 32.68 -1.91 -14.80
C MET A 165 32.20 -0.83 -15.78
N CYS A 166 32.05 0.41 -15.35
CA CYS A 166 31.65 1.54 -16.20
C CYS A 166 32.72 1.84 -17.25
N GLU A 167 34.01 1.81 -16.90
CA GLU A 167 35.13 1.94 -17.84
C GLU A 167 35.14 0.85 -18.92
N ASN A 168 34.70 -0.35 -18.54
CA ASN A 168 34.57 -1.49 -19.44
C ASN A 168 33.25 -1.51 -20.23
N ASN A 169 32.38 -0.51 -20.09
CA ASN A 169 31.03 -0.45 -20.64
C ASN A 169 30.10 -1.59 -20.15
N GLU A 170 30.31 -2.06 -18.93
CA GLU A 170 29.46 -3.05 -18.27
C GLU A 170 28.35 -2.33 -17.45
N TRP A 171 27.23 -2.10 -18.10
CA TRP A 171 26.13 -1.32 -17.54
C TRP A 171 25.13 -2.22 -16.78
N PRO A 172 24.51 -1.72 -15.69
CA PRO A 172 23.50 -2.47 -14.98
C PRO A 172 22.24 -2.58 -15.85
N MET A 173 21.75 -3.79 -16.04
CA MET A 173 20.58 -4.06 -16.87
C MET A 173 19.47 -4.71 -16.05
N ILE A 174 18.46 -3.92 -15.70
CA ILE A 174 17.24 -4.47 -15.11
C ILE A 174 16.51 -5.31 -16.17
N GLU A 175 16.27 -6.56 -15.85
CA GLU A 175 15.45 -7.46 -16.66
C GLU A 175 13.96 -7.22 -16.42
N TYR A 176 13.13 -7.60 -17.39
CA TYR A 176 11.68 -7.59 -17.20
C TYR A 176 11.31 -8.53 -16.03
N PRO A 177 10.53 -8.05 -15.02
CA PRO A 177 10.18 -8.87 -13.87
C PRO A 177 9.07 -9.87 -14.24
N ALA A 178 9.44 -10.87 -15.04
CA ALA A 178 8.51 -11.91 -15.45
C ALA A 178 7.84 -12.53 -14.21
N ARG A 179 6.52 -12.52 -14.19
CA ARG A 179 5.77 -13.23 -13.14
C ARG A 179 6.03 -14.72 -13.31
N PRO A 180 6.36 -15.45 -12.24
CA PRO A 180 6.39 -16.90 -12.34
C PRO A 180 5.01 -17.39 -12.82
N PRO A 181 4.94 -18.48 -13.58
CA PRO A 181 3.66 -19.06 -13.96
C PRO A 181 2.79 -19.21 -12.72
N GLN A 182 1.58 -18.68 -12.78
CA GLN A 182 0.62 -18.84 -11.68
C GLN A 182 0.18 -20.33 -11.70
N GLU A 183 0.91 -21.18 -10.98
CA GLU A 183 0.37 -22.48 -10.62
C GLU A 183 -0.76 -22.23 -9.62
N PHE A 184 -1.96 -22.60 -10.00
CA PHE A 184 -3.10 -22.58 -9.09
C PHE A 184 -2.85 -23.64 -8.00
N LYS A 185 -2.27 -23.21 -6.88
CA LYS A 185 -2.09 -24.10 -5.74
C LYS A 185 -3.45 -24.38 -5.12
N GLN A 186 -3.79 -25.65 -5.02
CA GLN A 186 -4.93 -26.06 -4.22
C GLN A 186 -4.67 -25.69 -2.76
N PRO A 187 -5.70 -25.27 -2.00
CA PRO A 187 -5.55 -25.04 -0.57
C PRO A 187 -4.95 -26.27 0.13
N ALA A 188 -3.96 -26.04 0.97
CA ALA A 188 -3.33 -27.12 1.74
C ALA A 188 -4.18 -27.45 2.97
N HIS A 189 -4.41 -28.75 3.23
CA HIS A 189 -5.06 -29.19 4.45
C HIS A 189 -4.04 -29.25 5.59
N ILE A 190 -4.39 -28.65 6.73
CA ILE A 190 -3.53 -28.53 7.90
C ILE A 190 -4.01 -29.51 8.98
N ASP A 191 -3.14 -30.43 9.38
CA ASP A 191 -3.45 -31.35 10.47
C ASP A 191 -3.31 -30.66 11.82
N LEU A 192 -4.41 -30.52 12.55
CA LEU A 192 -4.45 -29.99 13.90
C LEU A 192 -4.51 -31.08 14.99
N GLU A 193 -4.49 -32.38 14.65
CA GLU A 193 -4.43 -33.47 15.63
C GLU A 193 -3.00 -33.69 16.14
N ILE A 194 -2.43 -32.64 16.72
CA ILE A 194 -1.04 -32.50 17.14
C ILE A 194 -0.95 -31.94 18.57
N ASN A 195 0.26 -31.94 19.14
CA ASN A 195 0.51 -31.40 20.47
C ASN A 195 0.60 -29.88 20.49
N ASP A 196 0.64 -29.31 21.69
CA ASP A 196 0.64 -27.87 21.94
C ASP A 196 1.80 -27.13 21.26
N ASP A 197 3.01 -27.67 21.31
CA ASP A 197 4.20 -27.03 20.72
C ASP A 197 4.05 -26.91 19.19
N LYS A 198 3.53 -27.94 18.54
CA LYS A 198 3.28 -27.92 17.10
C LYS A 198 2.12 -27.02 16.69
N LEU A 199 1.10 -26.85 17.55
CA LEU A 199 0.06 -25.85 17.30
C LEU A 199 0.63 -24.44 17.27
N ILE A 200 1.54 -24.13 18.18
CA ILE A 200 2.24 -22.83 18.19
C ILE A 200 3.14 -22.69 16.96
N GLU A 201 3.90 -23.74 16.61
CA GLU A 201 4.74 -23.74 15.40
C GLU A 201 3.93 -23.43 14.12
N ILE A 202 2.72 -23.99 13.98
CA ILE A 202 1.83 -23.66 12.85
C ILE A 202 1.43 -22.18 12.88
N SER A 203 1.10 -21.65 14.05
CA SER A 203 0.73 -20.23 14.18
C SER A 203 1.89 -19.29 13.83
N GLU A 204 3.10 -19.60 14.29
CA GLU A 204 4.30 -18.80 14.02
C GLU A 204 4.72 -18.89 12.55
N THR A 205 4.87 -20.10 12.01
CA THR A 205 5.29 -20.30 10.61
C THR A 205 4.25 -19.82 9.59
N GLY A 206 2.96 -19.90 9.97
CA GLY A 206 1.85 -19.38 9.16
C GLY A 206 1.60 -17.88 9.34
N LEU A 207 2.34 -17.18 10.21
CA LEU A 207 2.12 -15.76 10.56
C LEU A 207 0.68 -15.47 11.03
N LEU A 208 0.05 -16.43 11.70
CA LEU A 208 -1.35 -16.34 12.12
C LEU A 208 -1.55 -15.43 13.35
N ALA A 209 -0.48 -15.21 14.14
CA ALA A 209 -0.53 -14.45 15.41
C ALA A 209 -1.61 -14.94 16.40
N LEU A 210 -1.87 -16.25 16.40
CA LEU A 210 -2.78 -16.91 17.32
C LEU A 210 -2.01 -17.52 18.49
N ASN A 211 -2.51 -17.32 19.70
CA ASN A 211 -1.94 -17.94 20.89
C ASN A 211 -2.41 -19.41 21.05
N LEU A 212 -1.82 -20.11 22.01
CA LEU A 212 -2.12 -21.54 22.24
C LEU A 212 -3.60 -21.80 22.54
N GLU A 213 -4.25 -20.93 23.32
CA GLU A 213 -5.66 -21.12 23.68
C GLU A 213 -6.58 -20.93 22.46
N GLU A 214 -6.25 -19.98 21.61
CA GLU A 214 -6.96 -19.75 20.33
C GLU A 214 -6.75 -20.92 19.37
N MET A 215 -5.53 -21.42 19.23
CA MET A 215 -5.25 -22.61 18.42
C MET A 215 -5.96 -23.85 18.95
N LYS A 216 -6.07 -24.03 20.27
CA LYS A 216 -6.85 -25.11 20.88
C LYS A 216 -8.36 -24.95 20.66
N ALA A 217 -8.87 -23.72 20.67
CA ALA A 217 -10.28 -23.48 20.35
C ALA A 217 -10.58 -23.86 18.90
N ILE A 218 -9.71 -23.51 17.96
CA ILE A 218 -9.80 -23.93 16.55
C ILE A 218 -9.72 -25.46 16.44
N GLN A 219 -8.73 -26.09 17.07
CA GLN A 219 -8.61 -27.56 17.11
C GLN A 219 -9.90 -28.22 17.63
N SER A 220 -10.47 -27.69 18.72
CA SER A 220 -11.72 -28.19 19.29
C SER A 220 -12.91 -28.03 18.33
N HIS A 221 -12.99 -26.92 17.60
CA HIS A 221 -14.02 -26.69 16.59
C HIS A 221 -13.98 -27.76 15.49
N TYR A 222 -12.81 -28.06 14.94
CA TYR A 222 -12.68 -29.10 13.90
C TYR A 222 -12.83 -30.54 14.42
N ARG A 223 -12.82 -30.74 15.75
CA ARG A 223 -13.18 -32.02 16.41
C ARG A 223 -14.69 -32.18 16.61
N ASP A 224 -15.46 -31.12 16.57
CA ASP A 224 -16.91 -31.14 16.80
C ASP A 224 -17.62 -31.99 15.74
N ALA A 225 -18.53 -32.87 16.20
CA ALA A 225 -19.20 -33.83 15.33
C ALA A 225 -20.19 -33.16 14.35
N VAL A 226 -20.76 -32.00 14.72
CA VAL A 226 -21.67 -31.27 13.85
C VAL A 226 -20.84 -30.62 12.73
N VAL A 227 -19.73 -29.97 13.08
CA VAL A 227 -18.80 -29.36 12.12
C VAL A 227 -18.32 -30.40 11.12
N ARG A 228 -17.83 -31.54 11.60
CA ARG A 228 -17.37 -32.66 10.74
C ARG A 228 -18.45 -33.10 9.76
N ARG A 229 -19.66 -33.33 10.24
CA ARG A 229 -20.78 -33.75 9.38
C ARG A 229 -21.12 -32.69 8.32
N THR A 230 -21.22 -31.42 8.72
CA THR A 230 -21.51 -30.33 7.77
C THR A 230 -20.45 -30.22 6.69
N ARG A 231 -19.17 -30.37 7.06
CA ARG A 231 -18.06 -30.36 6.10
C ARG A 231 -18.13 -31.54 5.13
N GLN A 232 -18.47 -32.72 5.62
CA GLN A 232 -18.67 -33.94 4.81
C GLN A 232 -19.83 -33.76 3.81
N GLU A 233 -20.96 -33.18 4.25
CA GLU A 233 -22.13 -32.91 3.41
C GLU A 233 -21.83 -31.97 2.22
N VAL A 234 -20.87 -31.05 2.38
CA VAL A 234 -20.40 -30.15 1.30
C VAL A 234 -19.15 -30.67 0.57
N GLY A 235 -18.67 -31.86 0.91
CA GLY A 235 -17.60 -32.54 0.19
C GLY A 235 -16.18 -32.04 0.48
N ILE A 236 -15.95 -31.41 1.65
CA ILE A 236 -14.61 -30.98 2.11
C ILE A 236 -14.10 -31.90 3.23
N VAL A 237 -12.77 -31.89 3.45
CA VAL A 237 -12.13 -32.72 4.48
C VAL A 237 -12.72 -32.42 5.85
N GLU A 238 -13.17 -33.47 6.55
CA GLU A 238 -14.00 -33.34 7.75
C GLU A 238 -13.28 -32.69 8.93
N ASN A 239 -12.04 -33.08 9.19
CA ASN A 239 -11.32 -32.80 10.43
C ASN A 239 -10.07 -31.92 10.27
N GLN A 240 -9.83 -31.39 9.08
CA GLN A 240 -8.67 -30.56 8.80
C GLN A 240 -9.12 -29.24 8.15
N PRO A 241 -8.77 -28.09 8.73
CA PRO A 241 -8.92 -26.83 8.02
C PRO A 241 -7.97 -26.77 6.83
N THR A 242 -8.28 -25.92 5.89
CA THR A 242 -7.31 -25.46 4.91
C THR A 242 -6.47 -24.31 5.48
N ASP A 243 -5.32 -24.04 4.86
CA ASP A 243 -4.51 -22.87 5.13
C ASP A 243 -5.31 -21.56 4.97
N VAL A 244 -6.19 -21.49 3.97
CA VAL A 244 -7.11 -20.35 3.74
C VAL A 244 -8.10 -20.18 4.89
N GLU A 245 -8.69 -21.27 5.40
CA GLU A 245 -9.61 -21.22 6.55
C GLU A 245 -8.89 -20.73 7.81
N LEU A 246 -7.66 -21.20 8.05
CA LEU A 246 -6.85 -20.74 9.18
C LEU A 246 -6.50 -19.26 9.07
N GLU A 247 -6.11 -18.80 7.89
CA GLU A 247 -5.84 -17.39 7.63
C GLU A 247 -7.08 -16.52 7.88
N CYS A 248 -8.26 -16.93 7.38
CA CYS A 248 -9.51 -16.20 7.64
C CYS A 248 -9.84 -16.12 9.13
N LEU A 249 -9.65 -17.21 9.88
CA LEU A 249 -9.84 -17.23 11.33
C LEU A 249 -8.84 -16.32 12.04
N ALA A 250 -7.57 -16.41 11.66
CA ALA A 250 -6.49 -15.60 12.25
C ALA A 250 -6.73 -14.10 12.02
N GLN A 251 -7.08 -13.70 10.81
CA GLN A 251 -7.38 -12.30 10.51
C GLN A 251 -8.58 -11.79 11.31
N THR A 252 -9.69 -12.53 11.32
CA THR A 252 -10.90 -12.12 12.06
C THR A 252 -10.71 -12.11 13.58
N TRP A 253 -9.79 -12.91 14.12
CA TRP A 253 -9.43 -12.96 15.53
C TRP A 253 -8.19 -12.13 15.88
N SER A 254 -7.60 -11.45 14.93
CA SER A 254 -6.45 -10.57 15.20
C SER A 254 -6.81 -9.41 16.15
N GLU A 255 -5.83 -8.86 16.83
CA GLU A 255 -6.03 -7.62 17.61
C GLU A 255 -6.52 -6.48 16.73
N HIS A 256 -6.10 -6.46 15.46
CA HIS A 256 -6.54 -5.48 14.47
C HIS A 256 -8.05 -5.53 14.19
N CYS A 257 -8.62 -6.72 13.96
CA CYS A 257 -10.04 -6.86 13.60
C CYS A 257 -10.95 -7.01 14.82
N LYS A 258 -10.55 -7.81 15.82
CA LYS A 258 -11.36 -8.14 17.00
C LYS A 258 -11.18 -7.16 18.14
N HIS A 259 -10.06 -6.43 18.19
CA HIS A 259 -9.72 -5.54 19.29
C HIS A 259 -9.76 -6.27 20.65
N LYS A 260 -9.10 -7.41 20.77
CA LYS A 260 -9.19 -8.34 21.91
C LYS A 260 -8.95 -7.64 23.25
N ILE A 261 -7.89 -6.85 23.37
CA ILE A 261 -7.55 -6.09 24.57
C ILE A 261 -8.59 -5.01 24.82
N PHE A 262 -8.95 -4.24 23.80
CA PHE A 262 -9.90 -3.14 23.91
C PHE A 262 -11.33 -3.60 24.23
N ALA A 263 -11.66 -4.84 23.84
CA ALA A 263 -12.95 -5.48 24.10
C ALA A 263 -12.95 -6.36 25.37
N SER A 264 -11.82 -6.53 26.04
CA SER A 264 -11.69 -7.41 27.21
C SER A 264 -12.28 -6.81 28.49
N LYS A 265 -12.45 -7.67 29.51
CA LYS A 265 -12.71 -7.22 30.88
C LYS A 265 -11.41 -6.79 31.53
N ILE A 266 -11.35 -5.55 32.01
CA ILE A 266 -10.18 -4.96 32.64
C ILE A 266 -10.47 -4.79 34.12
N HIS A 267 -9.67 -5.44 34.96
CA HIS A 267 -9.67 -5.22 36.41
C HIS A 267 -8.75 -4.05 36.72
N HIS A 268 -9.35 -2.94 37.09
CA HIS A 268 -8.65 -1.71 37.45
C HIS A 268 -8.56 -1.57 38.96
N ARG A 269 -7.37 -1.24 39.46
CA ARG A 269 -7.13 -0.90 40.86
C ARG A 269 -6.41 0.44 40.92
N ASP A 270 -7.06 1.39 41.60
CA ASP A 270 -6.45 2.68 41.92
C ASP A 270 -5.43 2.48 43.05
N LEU A 271 -4.16 2.82 42.78
CA LEU A 271 -3.08 2.62 43.75
C LEU A 271 -3.08 3.67 44.89
N GLU A 272 -3.73 4.82 44.69
CA GLU A 272 -3.82 5.88 45.71
C GLU A 272 -5.00 5.65 46.64
N THR A 273 -6.16 5.32 46.07
CA THR A 273 -7.39 5.14 46.86
C THR A 273 -7.61 3.69 47.31
N GLY A 274 -6.99 2.72 46.63
CA GLY A 274 -7.22 1.29 46.81
C GLY A 274 -8.54 0.79 46.24
N GLU A 275 -9.30 1.63 45.55
CA GLU A 275 -10.57 1.23 44.94
C GLU A 275 -10.34 0.26 43.77
N GLU A 276 -11.18 -0.76 43.69
CA GLU A 276 -11.19 -1.74 42.61
C GLU A 276 -12.46 -1.61 41.79
N SER A 277 -12.30 -1.65 40.45
CA SER A 277 -13.42 -1.61 39.52
C SER A 277 -13.19 -2.57 38.36
N VAL A 278 -14.26 -2.96 37.68
CA VAL A 278 -14.20 -3.77 36.47
C VAL A 278 -14.80 -3.00 35.32
N VAL A 279 -14.02 -2.79 34.27
CA VAL A 279 -14.48 -2.20 33.00
C VAL A 279 -14.72 -3.34 32.02
N ASP A 280 -15.98 -3.58 31.65
CA ASP A 280 -16.33 -4.58 30.64
C ASP A 280 -16.29 -3.95 29.25
N SER A 281 -15.16 -4.09 28.58
CA SER A 281 -14.81 -3.47 27.29
C SER A 281 -14.72 -1.93 27.36
N ILE A 282 -13.53 -1.40 27.19
CA ILE A 282 -13.28 0.05 27.09
C ILE A 282 -14.14 0.66 25.97
N PHE A 283 -14.20 -0.01 24.82
CA PHE A 283 -15.00 0.43 23.68
C PHE A 283 -16.49 0.53 24.02
N LYS A 284 -17.07 -0.55 24.55
CA LYS A 284 -18.51 -0.57 24.87
C LYS A 284 -18.88 0.43 25.96
N THR A 285 -18.04 0.52 27.00
CA THR A 285 -18.33 1.32 28.18
C THR A 285 -18.13 2.81 27.95
N HIS A 286 -17.03 3.20 27.29
CA HIS A 286 -16.59 4.59 27.22
C HIS A 286 -16.76 5.26 25.86
N ILE A 287 -17.02 4.49 24.78
CA ILE A 287 -17.21 5.02 23.43
C ILE A 287 -18.62 4.71 22.94
N MET A 288 -18.96 3.42 22.82
CA MET A 288 -20.23 3.01 22.19
C MET A 288 -21.44 3.44 23.01
N LYS A 289 -21.43 3.16 24.33
CA LYS A 289 -22.55 3.52 25.20
C LYS A 289 -22.82 5.02 25.23
N PRO A 290 -21.86 5.92 25.52
CA PRO A 290 -22.11 7.36 25.50
C PRO A 290 -22.60 7.86 24.13
N THR A 291 -22.12 7.29 23.03
CA THR A 291 -22.59 7.65 21.69
C THR A 291 -24.04 7.25 21.46
N HIS A 292 -24.43 6.04 21.88
CA HIS A 292 -25.82 5.59 21.77
C HIS A 292 -26.75 6.36 22.72
N ASP A 293 -26.28 6.72 23.92
CA ASP A 293 -27.06 7.58 24.84
C ASP A 293 -27.31 8.94 24.17
N MET A 294 -26.26 9.56 23.56
CA MET A 294 -26.39 10.82 22.83
C MET A 294 -27.33 10.69 21.63
N GLN A 295 -27.27 9.57 20.88
CA GLN A 295 -28.15 9.34 19.73
C GLN A 295 -29.63 9.37 20.05
N GLN A 296 -30.00 9.11 21.31
CA GLN A 296 -31.39 9.23 21.79
C GLN A 296 -31.81 10.68 22.05
N GLU A 297 -30.85 11.57 22.25
CA GLU A 297 -31.08 12.97 22.59
C GLU A 297 -31.00 13.92 21.39
N VAL A 298 -30.33 13.48 20.28
CA VAL A 298 -30.09 14.28 19.08
C VAL A 298 -30.56 13.57 17.82
N ASP A 299 -31.01 14.32 16.84
CA ASP A 299 -31.54 13.81 15.56
C ASP A 299 -30.54 13.84 14.40
N TRP A 300 -29.36 14.41 14.63
CA TRP A 300 -28.33 14.53 13.60
C TRP A 300 -27.35 13.34 13.56
N LEU A 301 -27.33 12.42 14.52
CA LEU A 301 -26.56 11.18 14.47
C LEU A 301 -27.34 10.13 13.65
N LEU A 302 -27.00 9.96 12.37
CA LEU A 302 -27.76 9.11 11.45
C LEU A 302 -27.31 7.65 11.46
N SER A 303 -26.00 7.40 11.46
CA SER A 303 -25.42 6.05 11.50
C SER A 303 -24.14 6.05 12.33
N VAL A 304 -24.06 5.13 13.30
CA VAL A 304 -22.89 4.97 14.17
C VAL A 304 -22.61 3.49 14.42
N PHE A 305 -21.37 3.06 14.28
CA PHE A 305 -20.87 1.69 14.51
C PHE A 305 -21.50 0.59 13.64
N HIS A 306 -22.09 0.93 12.50
CA HIS A 306 -22.77 -0.02 11.61
C HIS A 306 -22.21 -0.07 10.20
N ASP A 307 -21.40 0.89 9.83
CA ASP A 307 -20.93 1.06 8.46
C ASP A 307 -19.42 1.35 8.42
N ASN A 308 -18.85 1.53 7.24
CA ASN A 308 -17.45 1.87 7.04
C ASN A 308 -17.06 3.19 7.73
N SER A 309 -18.02 4.12 7.88
CA SER A 309 -17.81 5.34 8.66
C SER A 309 -19.08 5.79 9.39
N GLY A 310 -18.94 6.65 10.41
CA GLY A 310 -20.07 7.32 11.05
C GLY A 310 -20.67 8.39 10.16
N VAL A 311 -21.99 8.58 10.21
CA VAL A 311 -22.73 9.55 9.39
C VAL A 311 -23.52 10.50 10.26
N ILE A 312 -23.36 11.80 10.02
CA ILE A 312 -24.15 12.85 10.68
C ILE A 312 -24.92 13.68 9.65
N ALA A 313 -26.09 14.17 9.99
CA ALA A 313 -26.78 15.18 9.24
C ALA A 313 -26.02 16.51 9.34
N TRP A 314 -25.74 17.15 8.23
CA TRP A 314 -25.15 18.48 8.20
C TRP A 314 -26.23 19.57 8.11
N ASP A 315 -27.15 19.37 7.17
CA ASP A 315 -28.33 20.20 6.96
C ASP A 315 -29.47 19.35 6.38
N ASP A 316 -30.49 19.95 5.81
CA ASP A 316 -31.63 19.24 5.23
C ASP A 316 -31.31 18.50 3.92
N GLU A 317 -30.23 18.89 3.24
CA GLU A 317 -29.83 18.37 1.93
C GLU A 317 -28.65 17.38 2.04
N TRP A 318 -27.74 17.60 2.98
CA TRP A 318 -26.45 16.91 3.05
C TRP A 318 -26.22 16.19 4.36
N SER A 319 -25.52 15.08 4.26
CA SER A 319 -24.91 14.34 5.36
C SER A 319 -23.39 14.31 5.18
N VAL A 320 -22.68 14.36 6.31
CA VAL A 320 -21.23 14.28 6.38
C VAL A 320 -20.85 12.97 7.06
N CYS A 321 -19.81 12.34 6.56
CA CYS A 321 -19.18 11.20 7.20
C CYS A 321 -17.66 11.41 7.28
N MET A 322 -17.03 10.72 8.23
CA MET A 322 -15.58 10.77 8.40
C MET A 322 -15.05 9.41 8.80
N LYS A 323 -13.95 9.02 8.19
CA LYS A 323 -13.15 7.83 8.54
C LYS A 323 -11.71 8.24 8.77
N ALA A 324 -11.10 7.57 9.72
CA ALA A 324 -9.68 7.70 9.97
C ALA A 324 -9.09 6.32 10.29
N GLU A 325 -7.95 6.04 9.72
CA GLU A 325 -7.20 4.79 9.91
C GLU A 325 -5.72 5.05 10.08
N THR A 326 -5.06 4.16 10.80
CA THR A 326 -3.60 4.17 10.91
C THR A 326 -2.99 3.12 9.99
N HIS A 327 -1.93 3.49 9.28
CA HIS A 327 -1.20 2.59 8.39
C HIS A 327 0.28 2.52 8.78
N ASN A 328 0.55 2.12 10.03
CA ASN A 328 1.83 2.26 10.72
C ASN A 328 2.88 1.25 10.24
N SER A 329 2.62 -0.05 10.43
CA SER A 329 3.55 -1.13 10.05
C SER A 329 3.86 -1.13 8.56
N PRO A 330 2.86 -1.03 7.65
CA PRO A 330 3.16 -0.91 6.23
C PRO A 330 4.03 0.29 5.88
N SER A 331 3.81 1.45 6.54
CA SER A 331 4.62 2.65 6.31
C SER A 331 6.02 2.57 6.92
N ALA A 332 6.24 1.72 7.91
CA ALA A 332 7.58 1.43 8.42
C ALA A 332 8.38 0.57 7.43
N LEU A 333 7.73 -0.41 6.80
CA LEU A 333 8.35 -1.34 5.85
C LEU A 333 8.52 -0.73 4.46
N ASP A 334 7.51 -0.02 3.98
CA ASP A 334 7.50 0.73 2.73
C ASP A 334 6.86 2.11 2.95
N PRO A 335 7.64 3.12 3.31
CA PRO A 335 7.11 4.43 3.65
C PRO A 335 6.25 5.08 2.57
N TYR A 336 6.61 4.89 1.29
CA TYR A 336 5.86 5.44 0.17
C TYR A 336 4.57 4.66 -0.11
N GLY A 337 4.69 3.35 -0.36
CA GLY A 337 3.55 2.48 -0.71
C GLY A 337 2.59 2.30 0.46
N GLY A 338 3.11 2.14 1.68
CA GLY A 338 2.32 2.01 2.89
C GLY A 338 1.46 3.26 3.17
N ALA A 339 2.04 4.46 3.06
CA ALA A 339 1.29 5.71 3.27
C ALA A 339 0.29 5.98 2.15
N MET A 340 0.65 5.69 0.89
CA MET A 340 -0.29 5.78 -0.24
C MET A 340 -1.50 4.88 -0.02
N THR A 341 -1.28 3.64 0.42
CA THR A 341 -2.37 2.71 0.73
C THR A 341 -3.24 3.20 1.88
N GLY A 342 -2.65 3.86 2.89
CA GLY A 342 -3.40 4.53 3.95
C GLY A 342 -4.42 5.53 3.42
N ILE A 343 -3.99 6.44 2.52
CA ILE A 343 -4.88 7.42 1.88
C ILE A 343 -5.97 6.74 1.06
N VAL A 344 -5.62 5.81 0.19
CA VAL A 344 -6.63 5.17 -0.67
C VAL A 344 -7.57 4.26 0.13
N GLY A 345 -7.12 3.72 1.27
CA GLY A 345 -7.95 2.94 2.19
C GLY A 345 -9.08 3.79 2.80
N VAL A 346 -8.75 4.92 3.41
CA VAL A 346 -9.76 5.80 4.03
C VAL A 346 -10.70 6.44 3.00
N ASN A 347 -10.23 6.68 1.77
CA ASN A 347 -11.10 7.14 0.68
C ASN A 347 -12.12 6.06 0.28
N ARG A 348 -11.73 4.77 0.29
CA ARG A 348 -12.65 3.64 0.02
C ARG A 348 -13.68 3.46 1.13
N ASP A 349 -13.32 3.67 2.38
CA ASP A 349 -14.27 3.62 3.51
C ASP A 349 -15.36 4.68 3.37
N ILE A 350 -14.99 5.88 2.96
CA ILE A 350 -15.97 6.92 2.67
C ILE A 350 -16.88 6.51 1.53
N LEU A 351 -16.32 6.03 0.41
CA LEU A 351 -17.14 5.53 -0.70
C LEU A 351 -18.05 4.38 -0.27
N GLY A 352 -17.54 3.46 0.56
CA GLY A 352 -18.28 2.30 1.07
C GLY A 352 -19.37 2.65 2.09
N THR A 353 -19.49 3.91 2.52
CA THR A 353 -20.47 4.33 3.53
C THR A 353 -21.84 4.53 2.89
N GLY A 354 -22.86 3.87 3.44
CA GLY A 354 -24.24 3.93 2.95
C GLY A 354 -24.36 3.45 1.51
N LEU A 355 -25.02 4.23 0.70
CA LEU A 355 -25.13 4.02 -0.75
C LEU A 355 -24.01 4.72 -1.53
N GLY A 356 -23.03 5.28 -0.83
CA GLY A 356 -21.84 5.91 -1.37
C GLY A 356 -21.72 7.38 -1.00
N ALA A 357 -20.66 7.74 -0.26
CA ALA A 357 -20.29 9.13 -0.02
C ALA A 357 -19.15 9.54 -0.95
N ARG A 358 -19.13 10.81 -1.34
CA ARG A 358 -18.04 11.39 -2.14
C ARG A 358 -16.94 11.87 -1.20
N PRO A 359 -15.72 11.35 -1.28
CA PRO A 359 -14.57 11.92 -0.58
C PRO A 359 -14.31 13.36 -1.04
N ILE A 360 -14.16 14.29 -0.10
CA ILE A 360 -13.99 15.72 -0.41
C ILE A 360 -12.73 16.34 0.17
N ALA A 361 -12.21 15.78 1.26
CA ALA A 361 -11.03 16.32 1.93
C ALA A 361 -10.32 15.24 2.75
N ASN A 362 -8.99 15.30 2.82
CA ASN A 362 -8.18 14.50 3.73
C ASN A 362 -7.67 15.34 4.91
N THR A 363 -7.39 14.65 6.02
CA THR A 363 -6.69 15.18 7.19
C THR A 363 -5.69 14.11 7.66
N ASP A 364 -4.43 14.51 7.85
CA ASP A 364 -3.36 13.54 8.06
C ASP A 364 -2.52 13.92 9.28
N VAL A 365 -2.24 12.96 10.18
CA VAL A 365 -1.36 13.15 11.33
C VAL A 365 -0.25 12.12 11.30
N PHE A 366 0.99 12.61 11.34
CA PHE A 366 2.18 11.78 11.30
C PHE A 366 3.02 11.97 12.56
N CYS A 367 3.49 10.86 13.14
CA CYS A 367 4.47 10.89 14.21
C CYS A 367 5.68 10.05 13.79
N PHE A 368 6.85 10.65 13.83
CA PHE A 368 8.12 10.03 13.43
C PHE A 368 9.17 10.21 14.50
N GLY A 369 10.23 9.40 14.49
CA GLY A 369 11.47 9.72 15.14
C GLY A 369 12.04 11.06 14.61
N PRO A 370 12.92 11.74 15.39
CA PRO A 370 13.55 12.99 14.94
C PRO A 370 14.25 12.80 13.58
N PRO A 371 14.01 13.67 12.59
CA PRO A 371 14.59 13.52 11.25
C PRO A 371 16.10 13.72 11.20
N ASP A 372 16.67 14.34 12.21
CA ASP A 372 18.10 14.57 12.43
C ASP A 372 18.73 13.58 13.44
N TRP A 373 18.09 12.45 13.66
CA TRP A 373 18.57 11.39 14.56
C TRP A 373 19.98 10.94 14.20
N GLN A 374 20.86 10.87 15.23
CA GLN A 374 22.26 10.46 15.08
C GLN A 374 22.61 9.18 15.84
N GLY A 375 21.62 8.61 16.57
CA GLY A 375 21.80 7.37 17.31
C GLY A 375 21.62 6.14 16.43
N ASP A 376 21.81 4.97 17.05
CA ASP A 376 21.60 3.70 16.38
C ASP A 376 20.13 3.55 15.96
N ILE A 377 19.93 2.86 14.83
CA ILE A 377 18.62 2.49 14.31
C ILE A 377 18.56 0.96 14.33
N PRO A 378 17.47 0.37 14.83
CA PRO A 378 17.29 -1.08 14.78
C PRO A 378 17.50 -1.62 13.36
N GLU A 379 18.10 -2.80 13.27
CA GLU A 379 18.38 -3.47 12.00
C GLU A 379 17.09 -3.62 11.18
N ASN A 380 17.18 -3.46 9.86
CA ASN A 380 16.06 -3.47 8.90
C ASN A 380 15.03 -2.33 9.02
N LEU A 381 15.27 -1.33 9.86
CA LEU A 381 14.46 -0.12 9.87
C LEU A 381 15.13 1.01 9.10
N PHE A 382 14.31 1.90 8.56
CA PHE A 382 14.81 3.07 7.85
C PHE A 382 15.07 4.24 8.79
N HIS A 383 16.03 5.07 8.43
CA HIS A 383 16.28 6.33 9.12
C HIS A 383 15.00 7.20 9.14
N PRO A 384 14.66 7.88 10.26
CA PRO A 384 13.42 8.66 10.38
C PRO A 384 13.21 9.69 9.26
N SER A 385 14.26 10.34 8.79
CA SER A 385 14.19 11.28 7.65
C SER A 385 13.76 10.58 6.35
N ARG A 386 14.15 9.31 6.14
CA ARG A 386 13.72 8.52 4.98
C ARG A 386 12.25 8.13 5.11
N VAL A 387 11.81 7.72 6.31
CA VAL A 387 10.40 7.39 6.59
C VAL A 387 9.52 8.62 6.37
N LEU A 388 9.88 9.76 6.97
CA LEU A 388 9.17 11.04 6.79
C LEU A 388 8.98 11.39 5.30
N ARG A 389 10.06 11.36 4.51
CA ARG A 389 9.99 11.70 3.09
C ARG A 389 9.16 10.72 2.29
N GLY A 390 9.29 9.44 2.57
CA GLY A 390 8.51 8.39 1.90
C GLY A 390 7.02 8.55 2.17
N VAL A 391 6.63 8.67 3.44
CA VAL A 391 5.25 8.88 3.87
C VAL A 391 4.67 10.15 3.27
N HIS A 392 5.37 11.28 3.40
CA HIS A 392 4.94 12.55 2.78
C HIS A 392 4.74 12.40 1.27
N SER A 393 5.65 11.73 0.58
CA SER A 393 5.53 11.52 -0.87
C SER A 393 4.36 10.60 -1.22
N GLY A 394 4.14 9.53 -0.49
CA GLY A 394 3.02 8.60 -0.69
C GLY A 394 1.66 9.28 -0.52
N VAL A 395 1.50 10.04 0.58
CA VAL A 395 0.28 10.81 0.83
C VAL A 395 0.06 11.89 -0.24
N ARG A 396 1.10 12.63 -0.59
CA ARG A 396 1.03 13.67 -1.63
C ARG A 396 0.61 13.10 -2.99
N VAL A 397 1.22 11.99 -3.41
CA VAL A 397 0.89 11.37 -4.70
C VAL A 397 -0.51 10.76 -4.65
N GLY A 398 -0.84 10.01 -3.59
CA GLY A 398 -2.16 9.43 -3.40
C GLY A 398 -3.29 10.45 -3.40
N GLY A 399 -3.09 11.60 -2.72
CA GLY A 399 -4.04 12.72 -2.72
C GLY A 399 -4.17 13.38 -4.09
N ASN A 400 -3.04 13.67 -4.75
CA ASN A 400 -3.05 14.30 -6.08
C ASN A 400 -3.72 13.43 -7.14
N GLU A 401 -3.42 12.14 -7.18
CA GLU A 401 -3.99 11.20 -8.15
C GLU A 401 -5.47 10.89 -7.87
N SER A 402 -5.89 10.95 -6.61
CA SER A 402 -7.30 10.86 -6.20
C SER A 402 -8.07 12.15 -6.44
N GLY A 403 -7.38 13.28 -6.59
CA GLY A 403 -8.00 14.60 -6.70
C GLY A 403 -8.66 15.08 -5.39
N ILE A 404 -8.18 14.61 -4.22
CA ILE A 404 -8.71 14.93 -2.90
C ILE A 404 -7.64 15.71 -2.13
N PRO A 405 -7.91 16.97 -1.73
CA PRO A 405 -6.93 17.79 -1.03
C PRO A 405 -6.78 17.37 0.44
N THR A 406 -5.55 17.37 0.97
CA THR A 406 -5.30 17.39 2.42
C THR A 406 -5.47 18.82 2.92
N ILE A 407 -6.44 19.06 3.79
CA ILE A 407 -6.83 20.40 4.24
C ILE A 407 -6.18 20.80 5.57
N ASN A 408 -5.82 19.84 6.40
CA ASN A 408 -5.12 20.07 7.66
C ASN A 408 -4.40 18.81 8.12
N GLY A 409 -3.64 18.92 9.21
CA GLY A 409 -2.95 17.81 9.83
C GLY A 409 -1.85 18.28 10.77
N ALA A 410 -1.00 17.34 11.19
CA ALA A 410 0.15 17.62 12.04
C ALA A 410 1.30 16.65 11.74
N ILE A 411 2.54 17.12 11.96
CA ILE A 411 3.73 16.28 11.99
C ILE A 411 4.38 16.46 13.38
N ILE A 412 4.58 15.35 14.07
CA ILE A 412 5.13 15.31 15.43
C ILE A 412 6.39 14.44 15.42
N PHE A 413 7.42 14.90 16.12
CA PHE A 413 8.67 14.16 16.27
C PHE A 413 8.90 13.75 17.73
N ASP A 414 9.15 12.45 17.95
CA ASP A 414 9.45 11.90 19.26
C ASP A 414 10.25 10.60 19.09
N GLU A 415 11.25 10.36 19.93
CA GLU A 415 12.11 9.18 19.85
C GLU A 415 11.36 7.86 19.98
N ARG A 416 10.19 7.85 20.62
CA ARG A 416 9.33 6.67 20.74
C ARG A 416 8.81 6.14 19.41
N TYR A 417 8.87 6.93 18.34
CA TYR A 417 8.46 6.53 16.99
C TYR A 417 9.64 6.11 16.09
N LEU A 418 10.83 5.85 16.66
CA LEU A 418 11.96 5.35 15.88
C LEU A 418 11.70 3.97 15.28
N GLY A 419 11.12 3.06 16.08
CA GLY A 419 10.85 1.70 15.65
C GLY A 419 9.59 1.55 14.79
N LYS A 420 8.55 2.35 15.09
CA LYS A 420 7.27 2.27 14.39
C LYS A 420 6.62 3.65 14.32
N PRO A 421 6.52 4.26 13.14
CA PRO A 421 5.86 5.56 12.99
C PRO A 421 4.35 5.44 13.22
N LEU A 422 3.71 6.56 13.55
CA LEU A 422 2.27 6.71 13.39
C LEU A 422 2.01 7.39 12.04
N VAL A 423 1.24 6.74 11.19
CA VAL A 423 0.76 7.30 9.93
C VAL A 423 -0.76 7.22 9.95
N TYR A 424 -1.38 8.30 10.37
CA TYR A 424 -2.82 8.44 10.50
C TYR A 424 -3.34 9.22 9.31
N CYS A 425 -4.22 8.58 8.53
CA CYS A 425 -4.91 9.18 7.41
C CYS A 425 -6.40 9.27 7.72
N GLY A 426 -7.00 10.39 7.37
CA GLY A 426 -8.42 10.62 7.55
C GLY A 426 -9.06 11.20 6.30
N THR A 427 -10.32 10.88 6.05
CA THR A 427 -11.09 11.41 4.93
C THR A 427 -12.46 11.84 5.39
N VAL A 428 -12.86 13.02 4.95
CA VAL A 428 -14.22 13.54 5.09
C VAL A 428 -14.99 13.28 3.81
N GLY A 429 -16.19 12.77 3.93
CA GLY A 429 -17.11 12.52 2.83
C GLY A 429 -18.39 13.30 2.93
N LEU A 430 -18.98 13.56 1.78
CA LEU A 430 -20.26 14.23 1.63
C LEU A 430 -21.22 13.33 0.83
N MET A 431 -22.44 13.18 1.30
CA MET A 431 -23.51 12.48 0.59
C MET A 431 -24.82 13.27 0.66
N PRO A 432 -25.68 13.23 -0.38
CA PRO A 432 -27.01 13.80 -0.27
C PRO A 432 -27.81 13.04 0.82
N ARG A 433 -28.63 13.69 1.59
CA ARG A 433 -29.52 13.00 2.57
C ARG A 433 -30.46 12.04 1.88
N LYS A 434 -30.97 12.44 0.73
CA LYS A 434 -31.85 11.61 -0.12
C LYS A 434 -31.29 11.53 -1.54
N LEU A 435 -31.34 10.36 -2.11
CA LEU A 435 -31.01 10.13 -3.52
C LEU A 435 -32.15 10.60 -4.42
N PRO A 436 -31.93 10.75 -5.76
CA PRO A 436 -32.98 11.17 -6.70
C PRO A 436 -34.22 10.28 -6.70
N ASP A 437 -34.09 9.00 -6.34
CA ASP A 437 -35.16 8.03 -6.21
C ASP A 437 -35.91 8.08 -4.85
N GLY A 438 -35.51 8.99 -3.97
CA GLY A 438 -36.11 9.22 -2.66
C GLY A 438 -35.56 8.38 -1.51
N ARG A 439 -34.64 7.43 -1.77
CA ARG A 439 -33.99 6.64 -0.71
C ARG A 439 -33.06 7.51 0.16
N GLU A 440 -33.02 7.22 1.43
CA GLU A 440 -32.01 7.83 2.34
C GLU A 440 -30.64 7.21 2.08
N SER A 441 -29.66 8.04 1.80
CA SER A 441 -28.33 7.59 1.31
C SER A 441 -27.51 6.82 2.34
N HIS A 442 -27.77 7.01 3.63
CA HIS A 442 -27.08 6.30 4.72
C HIS A 442 -27.68 4.92 5.04
N ILE A 443 -28.81 4.54 4.41
CA ILE A 443 -29.49 3.28 4.66
C ILE A 443 -29.20 2.28 3.54
N LYS A 444 -28.66 1.12 3.92
CA LYS A 444 -28.42 -0.03 3.04
C LYS A 444 -29.56 -1.03 3.16
N THR A 445 -30.10 -1.48 2.04
CA THR A 445 -31.25 -2.39 2.00
C THR A 445 -31.02 -3.60 1.06
N PRO A 446 -29.88 -4.31 1.16
CA PRO A 446 -29.69 -5.52 0.36
C PRO A 446 -30.65 -6.63 0.80
N THR A 447 -31.14 -7.40 -0.15
CA THR A 447 -32.05 -8.52 0.08
C THR A 447 -31.51 -9.81 -0.52
N ALA A 448 -32.01 -10.94 -0.05
CA ALA A 448 -31.64 -12.22 -0.63
C ALA A 448 -32.03 -12.31 -2.11
N GLY A 449 -31.08 -12.63 -2.97
CA GLY A 449 -31.24 -12.68 -4.42
C GLY A 449 -30.65 -11.49 -5.17
N ASP A 450 -30.21 -10.44 -4.46
CA ASP A 450 -29.48 -9.34 -5.09
C ASP A 450 -28.12 -9.81 -5.60
N ILE A 451 -27.65 -9.16 -6.66
CA ILE A 451 -26.37 -9.51 -7.29
C ILE A 451 -25.24 -8.76 -6.58
N VAL A 452 -24.19 -9.50 -6.22
CA VAL A 452 -22.96 -8.95 -5.62
C VAL A 452 -21.90 -8.76 -6.70
N TYR A 453 -21.35 -7.56 -6.78
CA TYR A 453 -20.24 -7.23 -7.65
C TYR A 453 -19.03 -6.80 -6.83
N MET A 454 -17.85 -7.29 -7.21
CA MET A 454 -16.57 -6.75 -6.74
C MET A 454 -16.02 -5.80 -7.81
N VAL A 455 -15.79 -4.56 -7.43
CA VAL A 455 -15.35 -3.49 -8.33
C VAL A 455 -13.99 -2.94 -7.84
N GLY A 456 -13.06 -2.74 -8.77
CA GLY A 456 -11.74 -2.19 -8.45
C GLY A 456 -10.64 -2.77 -9.33
N GLY A 457 -9.40 -2.70 -8.87
CA GLY A 457 -8.23 -3.28 -9.50
C GLY A 457 -8.17 -4.79 -9.35
N ARG A 458 -7.13 -5.40 -9.93
CA ARG A 458 -6.89 -6.85 -9.77
C ARG A 458 -6.52 -7.16 -8.32
N VAL A 459 -7.10 -8.21 -7.78
CA VAL A 459 -6.76 -8.74 -6.45
C VAL A 459 -5.58 -9.69 -6.58
N GLY A 460 -4.61 -9.57 -5.68
CA GLY A 460 -3.41 -10.41 -5.58
C GLY A 460 -3.11 -10.76 -4.13
N TYR A 461 -1.87 -11.16 -3.87
CA TYR A 461 -1.39 -11.50 -2.53
C TYR A 461 -0.97 -10.27 -1.70
N ASP A 462 -0.94 -9.08 -2.30
CA ASP A 462 -0.54 -7.86 -1.62
C ASP A 462 -1.49 -7.57 -0.45
N GLY A 463 -0.92 -7.40 0.75
CA GLY A 463 -1.67 -7.16 1.98
C GLY A 463 -2.16 -8.42 2.70
N ILE A 464 -1.92 -9.62 2.16
CA ILE A 464 -2.16 -10.86 2.91
C ILE A 464 -1.29 -10.86 4.17
N HIS A 465 -1.79 -11.35 5.29
CA HIS A 465 -1.22 -11.22 6.63
C HIS A 465 -1.20 -9.77 7.19
N GLY A 466 -1.71 -8.76 6.47
CA GLY A 466 -1.70 -7.37 6.94
C GLY A 466 -2.40 -7.20 8.30
N ALA A 467 -3.55 -7.82 8.49
CA ALA A 467 -4.33 -7.73 9.73
C ALA A 467 -3.66 -8.46 10.90
N THR A 468 -3.06 -9.60 10.69
CA THR A 468 -2.34 -10.37 11.74
C THR A 468 -1.03 -9.70 12.11
N PHE A 469 -0.31 -9.18 11.09
CA PHE A 469 1.00 -8.58 11.25
C PHE A 469 0.97 -7.15 11.80
N SER A 470 -0.07 -6.36 11.54
CA SER A 470 -0.13 -4.94 11.93
C SER A 470 -0.01 -4.69 13.43
N SER A 471 -0.39 -5.65 14.27
CA SER A 471 -0.33 -5.58 15.72
C SER A 471 0.95 -6.20 16.32
N LEU A 472 1.82 -6.80 15.51
CA LEU A 472 3.09 -7.38 15.95
C LEU A 472 4.21 -6.33 15.95
N GLU A 473 5.28 -6.65 16.67
CA GLU A 473 6.54 -5.93 16.56
C GLU A 473 7.19 -6.19 15.20
N LEU A 474 7.88 -5.17 14.67
CA LEU A 474 8.64 -5.31 13.43
C LEU A 474 9.94 -6.10 13.72
N THR A 475 10.17 -7.15 12.96
CA THR A 475 11.36 -8.00 13.03
C THR A 475 12.03 -8.12 11.66
N GLU A 476 13.22 -8.71 11.61
CA GLU A 476 13.93 -9.00 10.36
C GLU A 476 13.15 -9.91 9.40
N GLU A 477 12.26 -10.73 9.93
CA GLU A 477 11.44 -11.70 9.19
C GLU A 477 10.08 -11.13 8.75
N SER A 478 9.87 -9.82 8.93
CA SER A 478 8.62 -9.16 8.56
C SER A 478 8.29 -9.36 7.08
N PRO A 479 7.12 -9.92 6.73
CA PRO A 479 6.83 -10.32 5.36
C PRO A 479 6.57 -9.10 4.46
N SER A 480 7.25 -9.05 3.32
CA SER A 480 7.03 -8.01 2.29
C SER A 480 5.60 -8.03 1.73
N SER A 481 4.95 -9.20 1.72
CA SER A 481 3.55 -9.37 1.28
C SER A 481 2.53 -8.70 2.19
N ALA A 482 2.91 -8.29 3.41
CA ALA A 482 2.04 -7.53 4.31
C ALA A 482 1.80 -6.09 3.84
N VAL A 483 2.61 -5.57 2.90
CA VAL A 483 2.43 -4.23 2.34
C VAL A 483 1.57 -4.31 1.09
N GLN A 484 0.39 -3.72 1.15
CA GLN A 484 -0.46 -3.50 -0.01
C GLN A 484 -0.01 -2.22 -0.73
N ILE A 485 0.03 -2.24 -2.06
CA ILE A 485 0.34 -1.05 -2.87
C ILE A 485 -0.95 -0.54 -3.51
N GLY A 486 -1.40 0.64 -3.08
CA GLY A 486 -2.61 1.28 -3.59
C GLY A 486 -2.44 1.81 -5.01
N ASP A 487 -3.54 1.87 -5.76
CA ASP A 487 -3.62 2.46 -7.10
C ASP A 487 -4.68 3.58 -7.09
N PRO A 488 -4.29 4.83 -6.79
CA PRO A 488 -5.24 5.94 -6.64
C PRO A 488 -5.97 6.30 -7.94
N ILE A 489 -5.33 6.14 -9.11
CA ILE A 489 -5.94 6.47 -10.41
C ILE A 489 -7.08 5.49 -10.72
N THR A 490 -6.84 4.19 -10.59
CA THR A 490 -7.89 3.17 -10.75
C THR A 490 -9.02 3.39 -9.75
N GLN A 491 -8.69 3.71 -8.50
CA GLN A 491 -9.67 4.03 -7.47
C GLN A 491 -10.50 5.27 -7.82
N LYS A 492 -9.88 6.33 -8.34
CA LYS A 492 -10.61 7.55 -8.76
C LYS A 492 -11.63 7.24 -9.84
N LYS A 493 -11.23 6.49 -10.87
CA LYS A 493 -12.15 6.04 -11.94
C LYS A 493 -13.32 5.22 -11.36
N MET A 494 -13.04 4.33 -10.41
CA MET A 494 -14.04 3.52 -9.73
C MET A 494 -15.01 4.38 -8.90
N ILE A 495 -14.50 5.33 -8.11
CA ILE A 495 -15.32 6.24 -7.29
C ILE A 495 -16.30 7.00 -8.17
N ASP A 496 -15.82 7.61 -9.23
CA ASP A 496 -16.66 8.43 -10.12
C ASP A 496 -17.79 7.57 -10.74
N MET A 497 -17.45 6.40 -11.27
CA MET A 497 -18.42 5.47 -11.86
C MET A 497 -19.47 5.00 -10.85
N LEU A 498 -19.04 4.63 -9.63
CA LEU A 498 -19.97 4.13 -8.60
C LEU A 498 -20.91 5.23 -8.09
N LEU A 499 -20.45 6.47 -7.97
CA LEU A 499 -21.32 7.58 -7.57
C LEU A 499 -22.36 7.92 -8.65
N GLU A 500 -21.99 7.85 -9.93
CA GLU A 500 -22.96 7.97 -11.03
C GLU A 500 -23.98 6.83 -11.05
N ALA A 501 -23.53 5.59 -10.84
CA ALA A 501 -24.41 4.42 -10.75
C ALA A 501 -25.35 4.52 -9.53
N ARG A 502 -24.89 5.05 -8.39
CA ARG A 502 -25.72 5.37 -7.22
C ARG A 502 -26.85 6.34 -7.59
N ASP A 503 -26.48 7.47 -8.20
CA ASP A 503 -27.44 8.52 -8.57
C ASP A 503 -28.44 8.05 -9.64
N ALA A 504 -28.05 7.08 -10.47
CA ALA A 504 -28.93 6.38 -11.42
C ALA A 504 -29.81 5.30 -10.76
N GLY A 505 -29.73 5.08 -9.45
CA GLY A 505 -30.54 4.08 -8.73
C GLY A 505 -30.12 2.63 -8.93
N LEU A 506 -28.90 2.38 -9.44
CA LEU A 506 -28.42 1.02 -9.77
C LEU A 506 -27.77 0.30 -8.58
N ILE A 507 -27.53 1.01 -7.47
CA ILE A 507 -26.81 0.48 -6.29
C ILE A 507 -27.75 0.40 -5.09
N LEU A 508 -27.73 -0.73 -4.38
CA LEU A 508 -28.51 -0.98 -3.16
C LEU A 508 -27.65 -0.89 -1.90
N SER A 509 -26.36 -1.11 -2.02
CA SER A 509 -25.40 -1.06 -0.93
C SER A 509 -23.99 -0.94 -1.50
N LEU A 510 -23.13 -0.21 -0.83
CA LEU A 510 -21.68 -0.22 -1.03
C LEU A 510 -20.99 -0.64 0.26
N ILE A 511 -19.88 -1.35 0.15
CA ILE A 511 -19.03 -1.71 1.27
C ILE A 511 -17.58 -1.78 0.79
N HIS A 512 -16.67 -1.29 1.60
CA HIS A 512 -15.25 -1.52 1.44
C HIS A 512 -14.88 -2.86 2.08
N ILE A 513 -14.22 -3.72 1.33
CA ILE A 513 -13.72 -5.02 1.78
C ILE A 513 -12.20 -4.95 1.87
#